data_41939bf3a2469b1842058cd5f65f4ed4
#
_entry.id   41939bf3a2469b1842058cd5f65f4ed4
#
_cell.length_a   1.000
_cell.length_b   1.000
_cell.length_c   1.000
_cell.angle_alpha   90.00
_cell.angle_beta   90.00
_cell.angle_gamma   90.00
#
_symmetry.space_group_name_H-M   'P 1'
#
loop_
_entity.id
_entity.type
_entity.pdbx_description
1 polymer ?
#
loop_
_entity_poly.entity_id
_entity_poly.type
_entity_poly.pdbx_seq_one_letter_code
_entity_poly.pdbx_strand_id
1 'polypeptide(L)'
;MVLACYSTAALLVGLTITAALLDSATLWSLLSAIGEEFAYIGLTLVLMYLVSPELGIAVLVAVLFSGSLNVFLKYLLGIPRPPPELWRAPASGPGLPSGHAQVSTTFWSSVSVSLKRKHVVTLSAIVVLSVATSRIGLRVHSVYDVIAGIVVGLTVGYTSMILRKRLGVEKAALLLALASAAISYRNVVLDYESSVSASLLGLGVGIAMSSPLLKRSAQTLKTLTLKRRSFLLLLVVAISVATTVLTKNTPLWLKAVTHTALGFLIVSTPLIKRAVQHSF
;
A
#
# COMPACT_ATOMS: atom_id res chain seq x y z
N MET A 1 -2.38 18.50 -14.97
CA MET A 1 -1.61 17.49 -14.24
C MET A 1 -0.28 18.04 -13.70
N VAL A 2 0.61 18.62 -14.51
CA VAL A 2 1.90 19.18 -14.06
C VAL A 2 1.71 20.22 -12.95
N LEU A 3 0.86 21.23 -13.20
CA LEU A 3 0.55 22.27 -12.21
C LEU A 3 -0.01 21.66 -10.92
N ALA A 4 -0.97 20.73 -11.03
CA ALA A 4 -1.54 20.06 -9.85
C ALA A 4 -0.47 19.34 -9.00
N CYS A 5 0.48 18.64 -9.63
CA CYS A 5 1.57 18.00 -8.89
C CYS A 5 2.43 19.02 -8.13
N TYR A 6 2.80 20.13 -8.76
CA TYR A 6 3.61 21.16 -8.10
C TYR A 6 2.84 21.92 -7.03
N SER A 7 1.54 22.23 -7.26
CA SER A 7 0.70 22.86 -6.23
C SER A 7 0.52 21.97 -5.00
N THR A 8 0.26 20.67 -5.20
CA THR A 8 0.18 19.71 -4.10
C THR A 8 1.52 19.59 -3.36
N ALA A 9 2.63 19.54 -4.10
CA ALA A 9 3.96 19.49 -3.51
C ALA A 9 4.25 20.75 -2.67
N ALA A 10 3.96 21.94 -3.18
CA ALA A 10 4.13 23.20 -2.45
C ALA A 10 3.26 23.24 -1.18
N LEU A 11 2.00 22.80 -1.26
CA LEU A 11 1.12 22.69 -0.10
C LEU A 11 1.69 21.77 0.98
N LEU A 12 2.18 20.60 0.61
CA LEU A 12 2.78 19.64 1.55
C LEU A 12 4.05 20.19 2.21
N VAL A 13 4.90 20.87 1.44
CA VAL A 13 6.08 21.54 1.98
C VAL A 13 5.65 22.63 2.99
N GLY A 14 4.69 23.48 2.62
CA GLY A 14 4.16 24.51 3.51
C GLY A 14 3.58 23.92 4.81
N LEU A 15 2.76 22.87 4.71
CA LEU A 15 2.21 22.18 5.88
C LEU A 15 3.31 21.55 6.76
N THR A 16 4.33 20.95 6.14
CA THR A 16 5.45 20.33 6.88
C THR A 16 6.26 21.39 7.63
N ILE A 17 6.56 22.51 6.99
CA ILE A 17 7.26 23.64 7.62
C ILE A 17 6.41 24.22 8.76
N THR A 18 5.12 24.45 8.54
CA THR A 18 4.21 24.98 9.55
C THR A 18 4.10 24.02 10.75
N ALA A 19 4.00 22.71 10.49
CA ALA A 19 3.98 21.70 11.54
C ALA A 19 5.26 21.73 12.39
N ALA A 20 6.41 21.95 11.75
CA ALA A 20 7.70 22.04 12.44
C ALA A 20 7.84 23.33 13.25
N LEU A 21 7.45 24.48 12.67
CA LEU A 21 7.57 25.79 13.35
C LEU A 21 6.63 25.91 14.56
N LEU A 22 5.40 25.33 14.45
CA LEU A 22 4.41 25.36 15.53
C LEU A 22 4.52 24.17 16.48
N ASP A 23 5.40 23.20 16.22
CA ASP A 23 5.49 21.88 16.89
C ASP A 23 4.10 21.23 17.08
N SER A 24 3.24 21.33 16.06
CA SER A 24 1.82 20.96 16.11
C SER A 24 1.59 19.48 15.90
N ALA A 25 1.18 18.76 16.95
CA ALA A 25 0.80 17.35 16.85
C ALA A 25 -0.35 17.12 15.84
N THR A 26 -1.31 18.05 15.75
CA THR A 26 -2.42 17.97 14.80
C THR A 26 -1.94 18.01 13.35
N LEU A 27 -1.06 18.96 13.00
CA LEU A 27 -0.53 19.06 11.65
C LEU A 27 0.35 17.84 11.31
N TRP A 28 1.14 17.36 12.25
CA TRP A 28 1.90 16.12 12.09
C TRP A 28 0.99 14.91 11.88
N SER A 29 -0.14 14.83 12.59
CA SER A 29 -1.12 13.75 12.41
C SER A 29 -1.79 13.80 11.03
N LEU A 30 -2.12 15.00 10.51
CA LEU A 30 -2.65 15.17 9.16
C LEU A 30 -1.64 14.70 8.09
N LEU A 31 -0.37 15.06 8.22
CA LEU A 31 0.69 14.59 7.31
C LEU A 31 0.91 13.08 7.43
N SER A 32 0.83 12.54 8.65
CA SER A 32 0.94 11.10 8.89
C SER A 32 -0.20 10.30 8.27
N ALA A 33 -1.42 10.85 8.26
CA ALA A 33 -2.58 10.17 7.66
C ALA A 33 -2.41 9.87 6.17
N ILE A 34 -1.59 10.65 5.45
CA ILE A 34 -1.21 10.37 4.07
C ILE A 34 -0.37 9.09 3.97
N GLY A 35 0.31 8.71 5.06
CA GLY A 35 1.15 7.51 5.17
C GLY A 35 0.43 6.25 5.64
N GLU A 36 -0.86 6.33 5.94
CA GLU A 36 -1.64 5.19 6.40
C GLU A 36 -1.75 4.10 5.32
N GLU A 37 -1.70 2.84 5.73
CA GLU A 37 -1.75 1.69 4.82
C GLU A 37 -3.02 1.68 3.96
N PHE A 38 -4.17 2.04 4.54
CA PHE A 38 -5.44 2.15 3.82
C PHE A 38 -5.42 3.21 2.71
N ALA A 39 -4.69 4.33 2.91
CA ALA A 39 -4.53 5.34 1.88
C ALA A 39 -3.81 4.75 0.65
N TYR A 40 -2.78 3.94 0.85
CA TYR A 40 -2.03 3.32 -0.25
C TYR A 40 -2.79 2.19 -0.94
N ILE A 41 -3.60 1.42 -0.21
CA ILE A 41 -4.53 0.46 -0.83
C ILE A 41 -5.51 1.22 -1.72
N GLY A 42 -6.14 2.28 -1.21
CA GLY A 42 -7.04 3.13 -1.99
C GLY A 42 -6.38 3.73 -3.23
N LEU A 43 -5.18 4.31 -3.09
CA LEU A 43 -4.42 4.87 -4.20
C LEU A 43 -4.03 3.80 -5.24
N THR A 44 -3.68 2.58 -4.83
CA THR A 44 -3.40 1.49 -5.78
C THR A 44 -4.65 1.08 -6.55
N LEU A 45 -5.82 1.06 -5.92
CA LEU A 45 -7.09 0.79 -6.59
C LEU A 45 -7.45 1.92 -7.57
N VAL A 46 -7.28 3.19 -7.19
CA VAL A 46 -7.43 4.33 -8.11
C VAL A 46 -6.49 4.17 -9.31
N LEU A 47 -5.23 3.86 -9.06
CA LEU A 47 -4.24 3.65 -10.11
C LEU A 47 -4.64 2.50 -11.05
N MET A 48 -5.13 1.38 -10.49
CA MET A 48 -5.57 0.20 -11.24
C MET A 48 -6.83 0.48 -12.07
N TYR A 49 -7.85 1.04 -11.47
CA TYR A 49 -9.15 1.18 -12.12
C TYR A 49 -9.26 2.42 -13.02
N LEU A 50 -8.59 3.53 -12.68
CA LEU A 50 -8.77 4.81 -13.39
C LEU A 50 -7.59 5.22 -14.24
N VAL A 51 -6.35 4.80 -13.92
CA VAL A 51 -5.14 5.29 -14.60
C VAL A 51 -4.52 4.21 -15.50
N SER A 52 -3.95 3.19 -14.91
CA SER A 52 -3.26 2.10 -15.62
C SER A 52 -3.44 0.79 -14.85
N PRO A 53 -4.25 -0.14 -15.38
CA PRO A 53 -4.52 -1.41 -14.71
C PRO A 53 -3.25 -2.20 -14.39
N GLU A 54 -2.32 -2.32 -15.33
CA GLU A 54 -1.09 -3.08 -15.12
C GLU A 54 -0.15 -2.42 -14.12
N LEU A 55 -0.11 -1.09 -14.09
CA LEU A 55 0.68 -0.37 -13.10
C LEU A 55 0.05 -0.50 -11.71
N GLY A 56 -1.27 -0.32 -11.61
CA GLY A 56 -2.00 -0.47 -10.35
C GLY A 56 -1.81 -1.84 -9.73
N ILE A 57 -1.95 -2.93 -10.51
CA ILE A 57 -1.70 -4.29 -10.05
C ILE A 57 -0.26 -4.45 -9.53
N ALA A 58 0.73 -4.01 -10.31
CA ALA A 58 2.12 -4.14 -9.92
C ALA A 58 2.46 -3.36 -8.63
N VAL A 59 1.90 -2.16 -8.49
CA VAL A 59 2.08 -1.35 -7.27
C VAL A 59 1.34 -1.97 -6.08
N LEU A 60 0.14 -2.53 -6.29
CA LEU A 60 -0.62 -3.21 -5.24
C LEU A 60 0.20 -4.35 -4.62
N VAL A 61 0.74 -5.25 -5.45
CA VAL A 61 1.52 -6.38 -4.94
C VAL A 61 2.86 -5.94 -4.32
N ALA A 62 3.47 -4.86 -4.80
CA ALA A 62 4.66 -4.28 -4.20
C ALA A 62 4.35 -3.70 -2.79
N VAL A 63 3.23 -3.00 -2.63
CA VAL A 63 2.76 -2.46 -1.34
C VAL A 63 2.42 -3.59 -0.37
N LEU A 64 1.71 -4.63 -0.81
CA LEU A 64 1.40 -5.79 0.03
C LEU A 64 2.66 -6.52 0.50
N PHE A 65 3.59 -6.77 -0.42
CA PHE A 65 4.88 -7.37 -0.08
C PHE A 65 5.68 -6.49 0.90
N SER A 66 5.68 -5.17 0.67
CA SER A 66 6.34 -4.22 1.57
C SER A 66 5.74 -4.23 2.98
N GLY A 67 4.41 -4.27 3.11
CA GLY A 67 3.73 -4.37 4.40
C GLY A 67 4.08 -5.67 5.14
N SER A 68 4.00 -6.81 4.47
CA SER A 68 4.39 -8.11 5.05
C SER A 68 5.84 -8.13 5.51
N LEU A 69 6.75 -7.57 4.68
CA LEU A 69 8.17 -7.46 4.98
C LEU A 69 8.43 -6.50 6.15
N ASN A 70 7.66 -5.41 6.26
CA ASN A 70 7.79 -4.46 7.37
C ASN A 70 7.50 -5.12 8.71
N VAL A 71 6.36 -5.83 8.82
CA VAL A 71 6.01 -6.58 10.04
C VAL A 71 7.14 -7.57 10.37
N PHE A 72 7.58 -8.35 9.39
CA PHE A 72 8.66 -9.31 9.58
C PHE A 72 9.95 -8.65 10.11
N LEU A 73 10.41 -7.56 9.47
CA LEU A 73 11.65 -6.88 9.86
C LEU A 73 11.56 -6.24 11.25
N LYS A 74 10.41 -5.65 11.59
CA LYS A 74 10.19 -5.06 12.91
C LYS A 74 10.45 -6.06 14.04
N TYR A 75 9.83 -7.22 13.96
CA TYR A 75 9.94 -8.23 15.00
C TYR A 75 11.24 -9.02 14.94
N LEU A 76 11.81 -9.20 13.74
CA LEU A 76 13.13 -9.81 13.59
C LEU A 76 14.23 -8.96 14.23
N LEU A 77 14.18 -7.63 14.04
CA LEU A 77 15.19 -6.71 14.56
C LEU A 77 14.91 -6.31 16.02
N GLY A 78 13.65 -6.26 16.43
CA GLY A 78 13.24 -5.99 17.81
C GLY A 78 13.64 -4.64 18.38
N ILE A 79 14.05 -3.66 17.50
CA ILE A 79 14.55 -2.36 17.94
C ILE A 79 13.39 -1.51 18.48
N PRO A 80 13.46 -1.02 19.74
CA PRO A 80 12.37 -0.28 20.35
C PRO A 80 12.15 1.08 19.71
N ARG A 81 10.94 1.61 19.89
CA ARG A 81 10.60 3.00 19.57
C ARG A 81 11.19 3.97 20.61
N PRO A 82 11.14 5.30 20.34
CA PRO A 82 11.32 6.29 21.40
C PRO A 82 10.43 6.00 22.62
N PRO A 83 10.79 6.49 23.82
CA PRO A 83 10.01 6.27 25.05
C PRO A 83 8.52 6.62 24.88
N PRO A 84 7.58 5.76 25.34
CA PRO A 84 6.13 5.97 25.17
C PRO A 84 5.59 7.28 25.70
N GLU A 85 6.23 7.83 26.75
CA GLU A 85 5.86 9.11 27.37
C GLU A 85 6.01 10.31 26.42
N LEU A 86 6.81 10.13 25.37
CA LEU A 86 7.04 11.17 24.36
C LEU A 86 6.05 11.11 23.19
N TRP A 87 5.30 10.02 23.05
CA TRP A 87 4.46 9.81 21.86
C TRP A 87 3.30 10.79 21.81
N ARG A 88 3.08 11.33 20.61
CA ARG A 88 1.98 12.25 20.31
C ARG A 88 0.89 11.61 19.43
N ALA A 89 1.01 10.31 19.14
CA ALA A 89 0.02 9.50 18.45
C ALA A 89 0.11 8.05 18.95
N PRO A 90 -0.98 7.27 18.82
CA PRO A 90 -0.94 5.84 19.14
C PRO A 90 0.12 5.10 18.32
N ALA A 91 0.85 4.21 18.96
CA ALA A 91 1.81 3.35 18.32
C ALA A 91 1.93 2.02 19.06
N SER A 92 2.38 0.98 18.36
CA SER A 92 2.58 -0.36 18.93
C SER A 92 3.77 -1.06 18.27
N GLY A 93 4.27 -2.10 18.93
CA GLY A 93 5.35 -2.95 18.43
C GLY A 93 6.69 -2.23 18.23
N PRO A 94 7.70 -2.89 17.67
CA PRO A 94 9.03 -2.34 17.44
C PRO A 94 9.06 -1.11 16.52
N GLY A 95 10.10 -0.30 16.63
CA GLY A 95 10.26 0.95 15.88
C GLY A 95 10.77 0.76 14.48
N LEU A 96 11.84 -0.01 14.33
CA LEU A 96 12.60 -0.13 13.09
C LEU A 96 12.17 -1.36 12.25
N PRO A 97 11.92 -1.18 10.95
CA PRO A 97 11.80 0.08 10.20
C PRO A 97 10.40 0.72 10.34
N SER A 98 10.31 2.04 10.10
CA SER A 98 9.01 2.74 10.10
C SER A 98 8.11 2.28 8.96
N GLY A 99 6.93 1.71 9.29
CA GLY A 99 5.98 1.20 8.29
C GLY A 99 5.44 2.28 7.37
N HIS A 100 5.01 3.42 7.92
CA HIS A 100 4.54 4.57 7.14
C HIS A 100 5.59 5.05 6.12
N ALA A 101 6.85 5.21 6.56
CA ALA A 101 7.93 5.60 5.66
C ALA A 101 8.20 4.53 4.60
N GLN A 102 8.20 3.24 4.96
CA GLN A 102 8.49 2.14 4.06
C GLN A 102 7.40 1.95 2.99
N VAL A 103 6.13 1.85 3.40
CA VAL A 103 5.01 1.62 2.47
C VAL A 103 4.80 2.82 1.56
N SER A 104 4.85 4.04 2.12
CA SER A 104 4.82 5.29 1.35
C SER A 104 5.91 5.30 0.28
N THR A 105 7.15 5.01 0.66
CA THR A 105 8.28 5.00 -0.26
C THR A 105 8.13 3.91 -1.33
N THR A 106 7.65 2.72 -0.96
CA THR A 106 7.39 1.65 -1.93
C THR A 106 6.39 2.08 -2.99
N PHE A 107 5.27 2.67 -2.60
CA PHE A 107 4.26 3.16 -3.54
C PHE A 107 4.85 4.23 -4.47
N TRP A 108 5.37 5.31 -3.89
CA TRP A 108 5.80 6.48 -4.65
C TRP A 108 7.04 6.22 -5.52
N SER A 109 7.97 5.38 -5.08
CA SER A 109 9.11 4.95 -5.92
C SER A 109 8.66 4.08 -7.08
N SER A 110 7.71 3.16 -6.87
CA SER A 110 7.12 2.33 -7.94
C SER A 110 6.46 3.18 -9.02
N VAL A 111 5.68 4.18 -8.62
CA VAL A 111 5.02 5.12 -9.54
C VAL A 111 6.05 5.98 -10.29
N SER A 112 7.04 6.53 -9.57
CA SER A 112 8.10 7.38 -10.15
C SER A 112 8.94 6.64 -11.18
N VAL A 113 9.39 5.43 -10.86
CA VAL A 113 10.19 4.58 -11.77
C VAL A 113 9.40 4.19 -13.01
N SER A 114 8.08 3.99 -12.86
CA SER A 114 7.22 3.61 -13.99
C SER A 114 6.87 4.78 -14.90
N LEU A 115 6.56 5.94 -14.35
CA LEU A 115 6.12 7.10 -15.13
C LEU A 115 7.26 7.97 -15.64
N LYS A 116 8.39 8.01 -14.94
CA LYS A 116 9.62 8.75 -15.30
C LYS A 116 9.40 10.23 -15.60
N ARG A 117 8.39 10.87 -15.00
CA ARG A 117 8.06 12.28 -15.19
C ARG A 117 8.58 13.12 -14.04
N LYS A 118 9.37 14.17 -14.31
CA LYS A 118 10.00 15.03 -13.29
C LYS A 118 9.01 15.50 -12.21
N HIS A 119 7.84 16.01 -12.58
CA HIS A 119 6.83 16.48 -11.64
C HIS A 119 6.27 15.35 -10.73
N VAL A 120 6.20 14.10 -11.23
CA VAL A 120 5.80 12.94 -10.42
C VAL A 120 6.92 12.58 -9.45
N VAL A 121 8.17 12.57 -9.90
CA VAL A 121 9.33 12.29 -9.03
C VAL A 121 9.43 13.32 -7.92
N THR A 122 9.28 14.61 -8.23
CA THR A 122 9.28 15.70 -7.24
C THR A 122 8.15 15.53 -6.22
N LEU A 123 6.92 15.30 -6.68
CA LEU A 123 5.78 15.06 -5.79
C LEU A 123 6.02 13.83 -4.89
N SER A 124 6.51 12.73 -5.48
CA SER A 124 6.81 11.50 -4.74
C SER A 124 7.82 11.73 -3.62
N ALA A 125 8.91 12.44 -3.91
CA ALA A 125 9.92 12.75 -2.91
C ALA A 125 9.35 13.61 -1.77
N ILE A 126 8.55 14.62 -2.10
CA ILE A 126 7.94 15.51 -1.10
C ILE A 126 6.93 14.75 -0.24
N VAL A 127 6.06 13.91 -0.82
CA VAL A 127 5.11 13.10 -0.03
C VAL A 127 5.87 12.17 0.91
N VAL A 128 6.86 11.44 0.43
CA VAL A 128 7.67 10.53 1.26
C VAL A 128 8.33 11.29 2.40
N LEU A 129 8.96 12.44 2.13
CA LEU A 129 9.61 13.25 3.16
C LEU A 129 8.59 13.82 4.17
N SER A 130 7.43 14.28 3.72
CA SER A 130 6.36 14.79 4.61
C SER A 130 5.83 13.70 5.54
N VAL A 131 5.56 12.50 5.00
CA VAL A 131 5.16 11.34 5.81
C VAL A 131 6.29 10.95 6.77
N ALA A 132 7.51 10.85 6.29
CA ALA A 132 8.68 10.46 7.08
C ALA A 132 8.92 11.40 8.26
N THR A 133 8.94 12.71 8.01
CA THR A 133 9.13 13.74 9.04
C THR A 133 7.97 13.79 10.03
N SER A 134 6.74 13.51 9.59
CA SER A 134 5.59 13.45 10.50
C SER A 134 5.75 12.38 11.58
N ARG A 135 6.39 11.24 11.27
CA ARG A 135 6.61 10.18 12.26
C ARG A 135 7.62 10.56 13.33
N ILE A 136 8.58 11.42 12.96
CA ILE A 136 9.55 12.00 13.90
C ILE A 136 8.86 13.09 14.73
N GLY A 137 8.10 13.98 14.09
CA GLY A 137 7.34 15.05 14.77
C GLY A 137 6.29 14.52 15.76
N LEU A 138 5.67 13.38 15.46
CA LEU A 138 4.80 12.65 16.39
C LEU A 138 5.56 11.88 17.46
N ARG A 139 6.89 11.84 17.40
CA ARG A 139 7.78 11.16 18.37
C ARG A 139 7.52 9.66 18.53
N VAL A 140 6.93 9.02 17.52
CA VAL A 140 6.65 7.58 17.51
C VAL A 140 7.72 6.76 16.77
N HIS A 141 8.66 7.43 16.10
CA HIS A 141 9.81 6.84 15.43
C HIS A 141 11.06 7.71 15.57
N SER A 142 12.21 7.07 15.63
CA SER A 142 13.52 7.72 15.52
C SER A 142 13.84 8.05 14.05
N VAL A 143 14.87 8.90 13.85
CA VAL A 143 15.38 9.20 12.51
C VAL A 143 15.88 7.91 11.82
N TYR A 144 16.49 7.00 12.56
CA TYR A 144 16.99 5.72 12.04
C TYR A 144 15.87 4.82 11.54
N ASP A 145 14.74 4.76 12.26
CA ASP A 145 13.56 3.97 11.85
C ASP A 145 13.02 4.44 10.51
N VAL A 146 12.98 5.75 10.34
CA VAL A 146 12.47 6.42 9.15
C VAL A 146 13.40 6.22 7.96
N ILE A 147 14.71 6.43 8.15
CA ILE A 147 15.72 6.20 7.10
C ILE A 147 15.70 4.73 6.65
N ALA A 148 15.69 3.79 7.59
CA ALA A 148 15.59 2.36 7.27
C ALA A 148 14.30 2.05 6.47
N GLY A 149 13.16 2.63 6.88
CA GLY A 149 11.91 2.50 6.14
C GLY A 149 12.02 3.01 4.70
N ILE A 150 12.61 4.18 4.49
CA ILE A 150 12.85 4.75 3.15
C ILE A 150 13.74 3.82 2.32
N VAL A 151 14.85 3.35 2.87
CA VAL A 151 15.81 2.48 2.14
C VAL A 151 15.13 1.16 1.72
N VAL A 152 14.42 0.49 2.65
CA VAL A 152 13.69 -0.73 2.33
C VAL A 152 12.59 -0.46 1.31
N GLY A 153 11.84 0.63 1.47
CA GLY A 153 10.76 1.03 0.56
C GLY A 153 11.27 1.32 -0.86
N LEU A 154 12.40 2.03 -1.01
CA LEU A 154 13.06 2.26 -2.30
C LEU A 154 13.47 0.94 -2.95
N THR A 155 14.10 0.04 -2.18
CA THR A 155 14.55 -1.26 -2.66
C THR A 155 13.37 -2.09 -3.16
N VAL A 156 12.30 -2.21 -2.37
CA VAL A 156 11.09 -2.97 -2.75
C VAL A 156 10.42 -2.36 -3.97
N GLY A 157 10.21 -1.04 -3.98
CA GLY A 157 9.53 -0.39 -5.10
C GLY A 157 10.30 -0.50 -6.42
N TYR A 158 11.63 -0.26 -6.38
CA TYR A 158 12.48 -0.37 -7.56
C TYR A 158 12.58 -1.80 -8.09
N THR A 159 12.86 -2.78 -7.22
CA THR A 159 12.99 -4.20 -7.60
C THR A 159 11.67 -4.76 -8.13
N SER A 160 10.53 -4.41 -7.53
CA SER A 160 9.21 -4.83 -8.02
C SER A 160 8.95 -4.33 -9.45
N MET A 161 9.35 -3.10 -9.78
CA MET A 161 9.18 -2.57 -11.14
C MET A 161 10.16 -3.17 -12.14
N ILE A 162 11.38 -3.55 -11.72
CA ILE A 162 12.29 -4.34 -12.55
C ILE A 162 11.70 -5.73 -12.83
N LEU A 163 11.18 -6.39 -11.79
CA LEU A 163 10.54 -7.71 -11.95
C LEU A 163 9.38 -7.65 -12.95
N ARG A 164 8.49 -6.65 -12.81
CA ARG A 164 7.41 -6.40 -13.75
C ARG A 164 7.91 -6.21 -15.19
N LYS A 165 9.01 -5.45 -15.37
CA LYS A 165 9.58 -5.20 -16.69
C LYS A 165 10.19 -6.47 -17.32
N ARG A 166 10.84 -7.31 -16.50
CA ARG A 166 11.53 -8.53 -16.98
C ARG A 166 10.59 -9.71 -17.18
N LEU A 167 9.64 -9.92 -16.28
CA LEU A 167 8.79 -11.12 -16.24
C LEU A 167 7.36 -10.88 -16.77
N GLY A 168 6.99 -9.62 -16.97
CA GLY A 168 5.60 -9.22 -17.20
C GLY A 168 4.78 -9.11 -15.89
N VAL A 169 3.61 -8.45 -15.97
CA VAL A 169 2.80 -8.14 -14.79
C VAL A 169 2.28 -9.38 -14.09
N GLU A 170 1.89 -10.43 -14.84
CA GLU A 170 1.30 -11.65 -14.27
C GLU A 170 2.29 -12.41 -13.39
N LYS A 171 3.47 -12.73 -13.95
CA LYS A 171 4.51 -13.48 -13.22
C LYS A 171 5.08 -12.67 -12.06
N ALA A 172 5.29 -11.36 -12.24
CA ALA A 172 5.77 -10.50 -11.18
C ALA A 172 4.74 -10.38 -10.05
N ALA A 173 3.46 -10.24 -10.38
CA ALA A 173 2.38 -10.19 -9.39
C ALA A 173 2.25 -11.52 -8.65
N LEU A 174 2.30 -12.65 -9.33
CA LEU A 174 2.27 -13.97 -8.71
C LEU A 174 3.42 -14.15 -7.72
N LEU A 175 4.65 -13.85 -8.12
CA LEU A 175 5.83 -13.99 -7.26
C LEU A 175 5.75 -13.11 -6.02
N LEU A 176 5.40 -11.82 -6.17
CA LEU A 176 5.31 -10.89 -5.04
C LEU A 176 4.12 -11.22 -4.13
N ALA A 177 2.99 -11.66 -4.68
CA ALA A 177 1.83 -12.07 -3.90
C ALA A 177 2.12 -13.34 -3.09
N LEU A 178 2.78 -14.34 -3.68
CA LEU A 178 3.21 -15.56 -2.98
C LEU A 178 4.27 -15.25 -1.91
N ALA A 179 5.25 -14.39 -2.21
CA ALA A 179 6.25 -13.96 -1.23
C ALA A 179 5.60 -13.20 -0.06
N SER A 180 4.65 -12.30 -0.35
CA SER A 180 3.86 -11.61 0.68
C SER A 180 3.09 -12.61 1.55
N ALA A 181 2.39 -13.57 0.94
CA ALA A 181 1.64 -14.60 1.64
C ALA A 181 2.55 -15.47 2.53
N ALA A 182 3.70 -15.92 2.02
CA ALA A 182 4.64 -16.73 2.77
C ALA A 182 5.20 -16.01 4.01
N ILE A 183 5.60 -14.73 3.84
CA ILE A 183 6.09 -13.90 4.94
C ILE A 183 4.95 -13.65 5.95
N SER A 184 3.75 -13.33 5.48
CA SER A 184 2.59 -13.08 6.35
C SER A 184 2.17 -14.35 7.11
N TYR A 185 2.21 -15.52 6.48
CA TYR A 185 1.98 -16.80 7.17
C TYR A 185 2.99 -16.99 8.31
N ARG A 186 4.27 -16.78 8.05
CA ARG A 186 5.31 -16.84 9.08
C ARG A 186 5.06 -15.83 10.20
N ASN A 187 4.66 -14.60 9.87
CA ASN A 187 4.33 -13.59 10.88
C ASN A 187 3.14 -14.03 11.74
N VAL A 188 2.10 -14.63 11.16
CA VAL A 188 0.97 -15.20 11.91
C VAL A 188 1.41 -16.31 12.86
N VAL A 189 2.25 -17.23 12.38
CA VAL A 189 2.77 -18.37 13.19
C VAL A 189 3.60 -17.88 14.37
N LEU A 190 4.35 -16.79 14.20
CA LEU A 190 5.20 -16.19 15.24
C LEU A 190 4.49 -15.11 16.08
N ASP A 191 3.20 -14.92 15.87
CA ASP A 191 2.36 -13.90 16.53
C ASP A 191 2.86 -12.46 16.33
N TYR A 192 3.39 -12.17 15.14
CA TYR A 192 3.85 -10.84 14.74
C TYR A 192 2.71 -10.05 14.12
N GLU A 193 2.07 -9.14 14.88
CA GLU A 193 0.90 -8.38 14.44
C GLU A 193 -0.12 -9.29 13.71
N SER A 194 -0.50 -10.40 14.34
CA SER A 194 -1.22 -11.52 13.72
C SER A 194 -2.48 -11.11 12.97
N SER A 195 -3.21 -10.10 13.46
CA SER A 195 -4.41 -9.58 12.80
C SER A 195 -4.11 -8.94 11.44
N VAL A 196 -3.08 -8.09 11.37
CA VAL A 196 -2.63 -7.45 10.11
C VAL A 196 -2.04 -8.50 9.19
N SER A 197 -1.20 -9.38 9.74
CA SER A 197 -0.55 -10.45 8.99
C SER A 197 -1.55 -11.44 8.38
N ALA A 198 -2.65 -11.78 9.08
CA ALA A 198 -3.72 -12.62 8.53
C ALA A 198 -4.43 -11.95 7.35
N SER A 199 -4.64 -10.64 7.39
CA SER A 199 -5.22 -9.88 6.28
C SER A 199 -4.29 -9.86 5.07
N LEU A 200 -2.99 -9.58 5.29
CA LEU A 200 -1.97 -9.58 4.23
C LEU A 200 -1.77 -10.97 3.62
N LEU A 201 -1.80 -12.04 4.45
CA LEU A 201 -1.80 -13.43 3.98
C LEU A 201 -2.96 -13.68 3.03
N GLY A 202 -4.17 -13.35 3.47
CA GLY A 202 -5.37 -13.55 2.64
C GLY A 202 -5.31 -12.78 1.33
N LEU A 203 -4.99 -11.49 1.36
CA LEU A 203 -4.84 -10.67 0.15
C LEU A 203 -3.78 -11.25 -0.80
N GLY A 204 -2.62 -11.67 -0.28
CA GLY A 204 -1.56 -12.29 -1.08
C GLY A 204 -2.03 -13.57 -1.75
N VAL A 205 -2.69 -14.47 -1.01
CA VAL A 205 -3.25 -15.72 -1.56
C VAL A 205 -4.31 -15.43 -2.63
N GLY A 206 -5.26 -14.53 -2.36
CA GLY A 206 -6.33 -14.19 -3.29
C GLY A 206 -5.82 -13.60 -4.60
N ILE A 207 -4.83 -12.71 -4.54
CA ILE A 207 -4.19 -12.14 -5.74
C ILE A 207 -3.38 -13.22 -6.48
N ALA A 208 -2.67 -14.09 -5.77
CA ALA A 208 -1.94 -15.20 -6.39
C ALA A 208 -2.89 -16.15 -7.15
N MET A 209 -4.02 -16.53 -6.54
CA MET A 209 -5.07 -17.34 -7.17
C MET A 209 -5.67 -16.68 -8.42
N SER A 210 -5.82 -15.36 -8.40
CA SER A 210 -6.36 -14.60 -9.54
C SER A 210 -5.30 -14.23 -10.59
N SER A 211 -4.04 -14.60 -10.39
CA SER A 211 -2.95 -14.22 -11.31
C SER A 211 -3.17 -14.60 -12.77
N PRO A 212 -3.79 -15.75 -13.14
CA PRO A 212 -4.11 -16.07 -14.52
C PRO A 212 -5.13 -15.13 -15.16
N LEU A 213 -5.92 -14.43 -14.34
CA LEU A 213 -6.96 -13.49 -14.79
C LEU A 213 -6.42 -12.07 -14.98
N LEU A 214 -5.24 -11.74 -14.47
CA LEU A 214 -4.71 -10.37 -14.41
C LEU A 214 -4.66 -9.68 -15.78
N LYS A 215 -4.12 -10.36 -16.80
CA LYS A 215 -4.05 -9.81 -18.16
C LYS A 215 -5.43 -9.55 -18.75
N ARG A 216 -6.34 -10.51 -18.60
CA ARG A 216 -7.72 -10.39 -19.08
C ARG A 216 -8.47 -9.27 -18.35
N SER A 217 -8.31 -9.19 -17.03
CA SER A 217 -8.88 -8.12 -16.20
C SER A 217 -8.37 -6.73 -16.64
N ALA A 218 -7.06 -6.59 -16.80
CA ALA A 218 -6.45 -5.35 -17.25
C ALA A 218 -6.94 -4.93 -18.66
N GLN A 219 -7.05 -5.87 -19.58
CA GLN A 219 -7.60 -5.63 -20.92
C GLN A 219 -9.07 -5.20 -20.85
N THR A 220 -9.88 -5.89 -20.05
CA THR A 220 -11.30 -5.53 -19.85
C THR A 220 -11.44 -4.12 -19.29
N LEU A 221 -10.66 -3.77 -18.25
CA LEU A 221 -10.69 -2.40 -17.70
C LEU A 221 -10.41 -1.33 -18.76
N LYS A 222 -9.49 -1.59 -19.68
CA LYS A 222 -9.16 -0.64 -20.77
C LYS A 222 -10.32 -0.41 -21.75
N THR A 223 -11.19 -1.39 -21.94
CA THR A 223 -12.37 -1.28 -22.84
C THR A 223 -13.60 -0.65 -22.17
N LEU A 224 -13.61 -0.56 -20.84
CA LEU A 224 -14.72 0.04 -20.11
C LEU A 224 -14.67 1.57 -20.13
N THR A 225 -15.87 2.20 -20.17
CA THR A 225 -16.01 3.65 -20.01
C THR A 225 -15.55 4.10 -18.63
N LEU A 226 -15.13 5.35 -18.50
CA LEU A 226 -14.70 5.93 -17.21
C LEU A 226 -15.78 5.79 -16.14
N LYS A 227 -17.06 6.03 -16.48
CA LYS A 227 -18.19 5.88 -15.55
C LYS A 227 -18.28 4.46 -14.97
N ARG A 228 -18.11 3.43 -15.82
CA ARG A 228 -18.12 2.03 -15.37
C ARG A 228 -16.90 1.70 -14.49
N ARG A 229 -15.74 2.19 -14.87
CA ARG A 229 -14.49 1.99 -14.08
C ARG A 229 -14.60 2.64 -12.71
N SER A 230 -15.15 3.85 -12.63
CA SER A 230 -15.43 4.54 -11.36
C SER A 230 -16.44 3.77 -10.50
N PHE A 231 -17.50 3.25 -11.10
CA PHE A 231 -18.47 2.41 -10.38
C PHE A 231 -17.81 1.15 -9.79
N LEU A 232 -17.01 0.43 -10.59
CA LEU A 232 -16.30 -0.76 -10.12
C LEU A 232 -15.28 -0.42 -9.01
N LEU A 233 -14.59 0.71 -9.13
CA LEU A 233 -13.70 1.21 -8.07
C LEU A 233 -14.46 1.43 -6.77
N LEU A 234 -15.58 2.17 -6.81
CA LEU A 234 -16.39 2.43 -5.62
C LEU A 234 -16.92 1.14 -5.00
N LEU A 235 -17.36 0.19 -5.82
CA LEU A 235 -17.82 -1.12 -5.36
C LEU A 235 -16.70 -1.89 -4.63
N VAL A 236 -15.50 -1.96 -5.23
CA VAL A 236 -14.36 -2.66 -4.63
C VAL A 236 -13.90 -1.96 -3.35
N VAL A 237 -13.87 -0.62 -3.32
CA VAL A 237 -13.55 0.13 -2.11
C VAL A 237 -14.57 -0.13 -1.01
N ALA A 238 -15.88 -0.09 -1.33
CA ALA A 238 -16.94 -0.38 -0.35
C ALA A 238 -16.81 -1.79 0.22
N ILE A 239 -16.58 -2.81 -0.63
CA ILE A 239 -16.35 -4.18 -0.19
C ILE A 239 -15.09 -4.27 0.68
N SER A 240 -14.01 -3.60 0.32
CA SER A 240 -12.76 -3.60 1.10
C SER A 240 -12.96 -3.02 2.49
N VAL A 241 -13.64 -1.87 2.58
CA VAL A 241 -13.97 -1.24 3.87
C VAL A 241 -14.90 -2.15 4.69
N ALA A 242 -15.96 -2.66 4.09
CA ALA A 242 -16.89 -3.58 4.77
C ALA A 242 -16.16 -4.83 5.30
N THR A 243 -15.31 -5.46 4.49
CA THR A 243 -14.52 -6.63 4.90
C THR A 243 -13.65 -6.29 6.10
N THR A 244 -12.91 -5.18 6.06
CA THR A 244 -12.03 -4.76 7.15
C THR A 244 -12.80 -4.48 8.43
N VAL A 245 -13.94 -3.77 8.35
CA VAL A 245 -14.76 -3.44 9.52
C VAL A 245 -15.40 -4.69 10.13
N LEU A 246 -16.02 -5.53 9.29
CA LEU A 246 -16.72 -6.73 9.75
C LEU A 246 -15.77 -7.79 10.32
N THR A 247 -14.51 -7.83 9.85
CA THR A 247 -13.54 -8.81 10.33
C THR A 247 -12.63 -8.30 11.43
N LYS A 248 -12.83 -7.07 11.94
CA LYS A 248 -11.96 -6.46 12.95
C LYS A 248 -11.72 -7.38 14.15
N ASN A 249 -12.78 -7.97 14.69
CA ASN A 249 -12.77 -8.79 15.90
C ASN A 249 -13.01 -10.29 15.62
N THR A 250 -12.82 -10.73 14.39
CA THR A 250 -13.03 -12.14 14.03
C THR A 250 -11.75 -12.98 14.23
N PRO A 251 -11.87 -14.32 14.35
CA PRO A 251 -10.71 -15.20 14.38
C PRO A 251 -9.79 -15.01 13.17
N LEU A 252 -8.49 -15.23 13.36
CA LEU A 252 -7.47 -15.00 12.33
C LEU A 252 -7.73 -15.78 11.04
N TRP A 253 -8.18 -17.03 11.15
CA TRP A 253 -8.49 -17.87 9.99
C TRP A 253 -9.63 -17.27 9.15
N LEU A 254 -10.70 -16.76 9.79
CA LEU A 254 -11.82 -16.14 9.09
C LEU A 254 -11.37 -14.84 8.42
N LYS A 255 -10.53 -14.05 9.08
CA LYS A 255 -9.91 -12.86 8.51
C LYS A 255 -9.07 -13.21 7.28
N ALA A 256 -8.25 -14.24 7.33
CA ALA A 256 -7.46 -14.70 6.18
C ALA A 256 -8.37 -15.14 5.01
N VAL A 257 -9.40 -15.94 5.27
CA VAL A 257 -10.35 -16.41 4.23
C VAL A 257 -11.10 -15.26 3.57
N THR A 258 -11.64 -14.33 4.35
CA THR A 258 -12.39 -13.18 3.81
C THR A 258 -11.49 -12.26 2.98
N HIS A 259 -10.25 -12.03 3.42
CA HIS A 259 -9.28 -11.24 2.65
C HIS A 259 -8.76 -12.00 1.43
N THR A 260 -8.76 -13.35 1.43
CA THR A 260 -8.50 -14.14 0.21
C THR A 260 -9.59 -13.89 -0.83
N ALA A 261 -10.86 -13.95 -0.42
CA ALA A 261 -11.97 -13.60 -1.31
C ALA A 261 -11.85 -12.15 -1.82
N LEU A 262 -11.51 -11.20 -0.95
CA LEU A 262 -11.29 -9.81 -1.32
C LEU A 262 -10.15 -9.65 -2.34
N GLY A 263 -9.00 -10.26 -2.11
CA GLY A 263 -7.85 -10.21 -3.04
C GLY A 263 -8.21 -10.77 -4.43
N PHE A 264 -8.96 -11.87 -4.46
CA PHE A 264 -9.48 -12.43 -5.70
C PHE A 264 -10.48 -11.49 -6.39
N LEU A 265 -11.41 -10.90 -5.64
CA LEU A 265 -12.42 -9.97 -6.15
C LEU A 265 -11.79 -8.70 -6.74
N ILE A 266 -10.78 -8.11 -6.11
CA ILE A 266 -10.08 -6.93 -6.62
C ILE A 266 -9.65 -7.14 -8.07
N VAL A 267 -9.13 -8.32 -8.40
CA VAL A 267 -8.65 -8.64 -9.73
C VAL A 267 -9.78 -9.09 -10.66
N SER A 268 -10.75 -9.88 -10.19
CA SER A 268 -11.77 -10.52 -11.03
C SER A 268 -13.00 -9.64 -11.31
N THR A 269 -13.27 -8.63 -10.48
CA THR A 269 -14.46 -7.75 -10.62
C THR A 269 -14.65 -7.17 -12.03
N PRO A 270 -13.61 -6.74 -12.77
CA PRO A 270 -13.81 -6.26 -14.14
C PRO A 270 -14.39 -7.32 -15.10
N LEU A 271 -14.23 -8.61 -14.79
CA LEU A 271 -14.66 -9.72 -15.65
C LEU A 271 -16.11 -10.13 -15.43
N ILE A 272 -16.73 -9.78 -14.31
CA ILE A 272 -18.09 -10.23 -13.94
C ILE A 272 -19.12 -9.85 -15.02
N LYS A 273 -19.00 -8.67 -15.62
CA LYS A 273 -19.96 -8.17 -16.61
C LYS A 273 -19.87 -8.83 -17.99
N ARG A 274 -18.75 -9.46 -18.32
CA ARG A 274 -18.60 -10.19 -19.59
C ARG A 274 -19.34 -11.52 -19.58
N ALA A 275 -19.49 -12.13 -18.42
CA ALA A 275 -20.30 -13.34 -18.25
C ALA A 275 -21.81 -13.06 -18.46
N VAL A 276 -22.31 -11.91 -18.01
CA VAL A 276 -23.72 -11.50 -18.13
C VAL A 276 -24.10 -11.07 -19.56
N GLN A 277 -23.17 -10.54 -20.37
CA GLN A 277 -23.45 -10.13 -21.76
C GLN A 277 -23.45 -11.30 -22.76
N HIS A 278 -22.94 -12.46 -22.39
CA HIS A 278 -22.96 -13.67 -23.22
C HIS A 278 -24.09 -14.63 -22.81
N SER A 279 -24.92 -14.26 -21.80
CA SER A 279 -26.04 -15.07 -21.30
C SER A 279 -27.40 -14.53 -21.76
N PHE A 280 -27.41 -13.52 -22.60
CA PHE A 280 -28.58 -12.97 -23.34
C PHE A 280 -28.11 -12.73 -24.79
#